data_0dce3ba46c0e8b63be925be786897205
#
_entry.id   0dce3ba46c0e8b63be925be786897205
#
_cell.length_a   1.000
_cell.length_b   1.000
_cell.length_c   1.000
_cell.angle_alpha   90.00
_cell.angle_beta   90.00
_cell.angle_gamma   90.00
#
_symmetry.space_group_name_H-M   'P 1'
#
loop_
_entity.id
_entity.type
_entity.pdbx_description
1 polymer ?
#
loop_
_entity_poly.entity_id
_entity_poly.type
_entity_poly.pdbx_seq_one_letter_code
_entity_poly.pdbx_strand_id
1 'polypeptide(L)'
;MPNTCVNYEKKCGGCPLLALPYREQLAKKQARLQELLGGFAPVKAVQGMAEPLHYRNKAIASFATQRGKLVCGLYAEGTHRVLPGADCLLQEDILNKTLAAVLDAARACRWTAYDEDRGTGLLRHTVLRSSCSAKVLVTLVTPGPDLPGSKNFCTALRKKAPWVVSIVQNINPTRSSAVLGSREKTLYGPGFVLDTLCGTQFAISSRSFYQVNRTQT
;
A
#
# COMPACT_ATOMS: atom_id res chain seq x y z
N MET A 1 24.84 7.38 0.22
CA MET A 1 24.68 6.75 1.54
C MET A 1 23.74 5.57 1.37
N PRO A 2 23.96 4.41 1.98
CA PRO A 2 22.95 3.36 1.98
C PRO A 2 21.73 3.92 2.70
N ASN A 3 20.58 3.84 2.04
CA ASN A 3 19.30 4.28 2.60
C ASN A 3 18.99 3.40 3.81
N THR A 4 19.12 3.95 5.02
CA THR A 4 18.79 3.26 6.26
C THR A 4 17.26 3.18 6.40
N CYS A 5 16.67 2.11 5.86
CA CYS A 5 15.25 1.82 6.06
C CYS A 5 15.08 0.95 7.30
N VAL A 6 14.42 1.46 8.32
CA VAL A 6 14.13 0.73 9.56
C VAL A 6 13.40 -0.62 9.31
N ASN A 7 12.59 -0.69 8.26
CA ASN A 7 11.88 -1.92 7.91
C ASN A 7 12.79 -2.95 7.22
N TYR A 8 13.85 -2.50 6.52
CA TYR A 8 14.83 -3.38 5.90
C TYR A 8 15.60 -4.16 6.96
N GLU A 9 16.06 -3.50 8.02
CA GLU A 9 16.73 -4.13 9.17
C GLU A 9 15.83 -5.16 9.86
N LYS A 10 14.51 -4.96 9.83
CA LYS A 10 13.50 -5.89 10.36
C LYS A 10 13.10 -7.01 9.38
N LYS A 11 13.86 -7.17 8.26
CA LYS A 11 13.62 -8.16 7.21
C LYS A 11 12.30 -7.92 6.44
N CYS A 12 12.02 -6.67 6.07
CA CYS A 12 10.96 -6.38 5.13
C CYS A 12 11.33 -6.88 3.73
N GLY A 13 10.48 -7.71 3.11
CA GLY A 13 10.71 -8.27 1.77
C GLY A 13 10.46 -7.28 0.60
N GLY A 14 10.16 -6.00 0.90
CA GLY A 14 9.75 -5.04 -0.14
C GLY A 14 10.87 -4.52 -1.04
N CYS A 15 12.15 -4.63 -0.62
CA CYS A 15 13.29 -3.99 -1.27
C CYS A 15 14.54 -4.89 -1.29
N PRO A 16 14.59 -5.96 -2.07
CA PRO A 16 15.69 -6.94 -2.02
C PRO A 16 17.06 -6.37 -2.41
N LEU A 17 17.10 -5.24 -3.13
CA LEU A 17 18.34 -4.61 -3.58
C LEU A 17 18.70 -3.34 -2.78
N LEU A 18 17.99 -3.02 -1.70
CA LEU A 18 18.18 -1.75 -0.98
C LEU A 18 19.58 -1.56 -0.39
N ALA A 19 20.26 -2.65 -0.04
CA ALA A 19 21.63 -2.61 0.47
C ALA A 19 22.65 -2.14 -0.58
N LEU A 20 22.32 -2.21 -1.87
CA LEU A 20 23.20 -1.79 -2.95
C LEU A 20 22.99 -0.30 -3.28
N PRO A 21 24.07 0.44 -3.61
CA PRO A 21 23.95 1.75 -4.22
C PRO A 21 23.06 1.70 -5.48
N TYR A 22 22.29 2.75 -5.76
CA TYR A 22 21.31 2.72 -6.85
C TYR A 22 21.94 2.41 -8.23
N ARG A 23 23.14 2.90 -8.50
CA ARG A 23 23.89 2.58 -9.72
C ARG A 23 24.14 1.07 -9.86
N GLU A 24 24.47 0.40 -8.77
CA GLU A 24 24.71 -1.06 -8.76
C GLU A 24 23.40 -1.83 -8.93
N GLN A 25 22.28 -1.32 -8.36
CA GLN A 25 20.95 -1.90 -8.60
C GLN A 25 20.60 -1.87 -10.09
N LEU A 26 20.88 -0.76 -10.78
CA LEU A 26 20.65 -0.63 -12.23
C LEU A 26 21.57 -1.57 -13.03
N ALA A 27 22.85 -1.64 -12.69
CA ALA A 27 23.79 -2.55 -13.34
C ALA A 27 23.37 -4.03 -13.19
N LYS A 28 22.90 -4.43 -11.99
CA LYS A 28 22.40 -5.78 -11.74
C LYS A 28 21.13 -6.09 -12.55
N LYS A 29 20.22 -5.13 -12.68
CA LYS A 29 19.02 -5.25 -13.53
C LYS A 29 19.38 -5.34 -15.00
N GLN A 30 20.34 -4.52 -15.48
CA GLN A 30 20.84 -4.56 -16.84
C GLN A 30 21.44 -5.92 -17.19
N ALA A 31 22.32 -6.44 -16.34
CA ALA A 31 22.94 -7.76 -16.53
C ALA A 31 21.87 -8.86 -16.62
N ARG A 32 20.85 -8.81 -15.76
CA ARG A 32 19.75 -9.80 -15.80
C ARG A 32 18.91 -9.70 -17.07
N LEU A 33 18.62 -8.48 -17.55
CA LEU A 33 17.93 -8.30 -18.83
C LEU A 33 18.75 -8.80 -20.01
N GLN A 34 20.07 -8.54 -20.02
CA GLN A 34 20.98 -9.02 -21.05
C GLN A 34 21.04 -10.55 -21.09
N GLU A 35 21.09 -11.20 -19.93
CA GLU A 35 21.05 -12.67 -19.80
C GLU A 35 19.74 -13.25 -20.37
N LEU A 36 18.58 -12.63 -20.06
CA LEU A 36 17.27 -13.16 -20.43
C LEU A 36 16.91 -12.89 -21.89
N LEU A 37 17.29 -11.70 -22.43
CA LEU A 37 16.77 -11.19 -23.69
C LEU A 37 17.86 -11.00 -24.78
N GLY A 38 19.13 -10.96 -24.38
CA GLY A 38 20.25 -10.66 -25.29
C GLY A 38 20.43 -11.64 -26.45
N GLY A 39 19.93 -12.88 -26.30
CA GLY A 39 19.87 -13.87 -27.39
C GLY A 39 18.77 -13.65 -28.42
N PHE A 40 17.79 -12.78 -28.10
CA PHE A 40 16.63 -12.53 -28.96
C PHE A 40 16.71 -11.18 -29.67
N ALA A 41 17.23 -10.15 -28.98
CA ALA A 41 17.33 -8.80 -29.53
C ALA A 41 18.36 -7.96 -28.74
N PRO A 42 18.86 -6.84 -29.31
CA PRO A 42 19.68 -5.88 -28.60
C PRO A 42 18.95 -5.30 -27.39
N VAL A 43 19.54 -5.40 -26.20
CA VAL A 43 18.96 -4.89 -24.94
C VAL A 43 19.46 -3.47 -24.71
N LYS A 44 18.55 -2.50 -24.74
CA LYS A 44 18.86 -1.10 -24.43
C LYS A 44 19.22 -0.92 -22.96
N ALA A 45 19.90 0.17 -22.64
CA ALA A 45 20.24 0.52 -21.27
C ALA A 45 18.99 0.70 -20.40
N VAL A 46 19.01 0.16 -19.17
CA VAL A 46 17.96 0.37 -18.18
C VAL A 46 17.90 1.84 -17.81
N GLN A 47 16.72 2.44 -17.97
CA GLN A 47 16.49 3.82 -17.54
C GLN A 47 16.27 3.87 -16.02
N GLY A 48 17.14 4.60 -15.33
CA GLY A 48 17.00 4.85 -13.91
C GLY A 48 16.12 6.08 -13.62
N MET A 49 15.66 6.19 -12.39
CA MET A 49 15.01 7.40 -11.86
C MET A 49 16.05 8.36 -11.30
N ALA A 50 15.82 9.67 -11.43
CA ALA A 50 16.61 10.67 -10.71
C ALA A 50 16.42 10.51 -9.18
N GLU A 51 15.15 10.35 -8.75
CA GLU A 51 14.77 10.14 -7.35
C GLU A 51 14.12 8.76 -7.20
N PRO A 52 14.88 7.69 -6.82
CA PRO A 52 14.36 6.33 -6.76
C PRO A 52 13.62 5.98 -5.48
N LEU A 53 13.25 6.98 -4.68
CA LEU A 53 12.48 6.86 -3.44
C LEU A 53 11.14 7.58 -3.59
N HIS A 54 10.20 7.28 -2.68
CA HIS A 54 8.89 7.94 -2.56
C HIS A 54 8.08 8.01 -3.87
N TYR A 55 8.27 7.01 -4.76
CA TYR A 55 7.62 6.98 -6.07
C TYR A 55 6.33 6.15 -6.13
N ARG A 56 6.08 5.28 -5.13
CA ARG A 56 4.92 4.38 -5.16
C ARG A 56 3.67 5.13 -4.76
N ASN A 57 2.73 5.22 -5.71
CA ASN A 57 1.40 5.80 -5.51
C ASN A 57 0.36 4.79 -4.97
N LYS A 58 0.78 3.57 -4.63
CA LYS A 58 -0.08 2.54 -4.03
C LYS A 58 0.63 1.86 -2.87
N ALA A 59 -0.05 1.75 -1.75
CA ALA A 59 0.38 0.99 -0.58
C ALA A 59 -0.64 -0.10 -0.23
N ILE A 60 -0.16 -1.26 0.20
CA ILE A 60 -0.97 -2.33 0.80
C ILE A 60 -0.35 -2.62 2.15
N ALA A 61 -1.15 -2.54 3.22
CA ALA A 61 -0.70 -2.86 4.55
C ALA A 61 -1.68 -3.82 5.23
N SER A 62 -1.16 -4.70 6.06
CA SER A 62 -1.92 -5.71 6.79
C SER A 62 -2.10 -5.28 8.23
N PHE A 63 -3.27 -5.58 8.81
CA PHE A 63 -3.52 -5.39 10.23
C PHE A 63 -3.15 -6.64 11.01
N ALA A 64 -2.66 -6.44 12.22
CA ALA A 64 -2.40 -7.51 13.18
C ALA A 64 -2.59 -7.02 14.61
N THR A 65 -2.75 -7.94 15.54
CA THR A 65 -2.70 -7.65 16.99
C THR A 65 -1.33 -8.02 17.51
N GLN A 66 -0.61 -7.05 18.07
CA GLN A 66 0.69 -7.28 18.69
C GLN A 66 0.68 -6.69 20.10
N ARG A 67 1.00 -7.51 21.11
CA ARG A 67 0.99 -7.11 22.54
C ARG A 67 -0.33 -6.45 22.95
N GLY A 68 -1.46 -7.01 22.48
CA GLY A 68 -2.80 -6.50 22.75
C GLY A 68 -3.19 -5.21 22.03
N LYS A 69 -2.36 -4.69 21.12
CA LYS A 69 -2.62 -3.45 20.37
C LYS A 69 -2.79 -3.73 18.88
N LEU A 70 -3.75 -3.05 18.25
CA LEU A 70 -3.88 -3.05 16.80
C LEU A 70 -2.64 -2.38 16.17
N VAL A 71 -2.01 -3.05 15.23
CA VAL A 71 -0.90 -2.55 14.42
C VAL A 71 -1.23 -2.71 12.94
N CYS A 72 -0.56 -1.93 12.09
CA CYS A 72 -0.69 -2.02 10.65
C CYS A 72 0.69 -1.82 10.00
N GLY A 73 0.98 -2.57 8.95
CA GLY A 73 2.27 -2.47 8.26
C GLY A 73 2.46 -3.53 7.17
N LEU A 74 3.70 -3.72 6.77
CA LEU A 74 4.10 -4.71 5.77
C LEU A 74 4.43 -6.05 6.44
N TYR A 75 4.39 -7.14 5.68
CA TYR A 75 4.88 -8.42 6.16
C TYR A 75 6.41 -8.47 6.15
N ALA A 76 6.99 -9.14 7.16
CA ALA A 76 8.35 -9.61 7.08
C ALA A 76 8.44 -10.70 6.00
N GLU A 77 9.58 -10.74 5.29
CA GLU A 77 9.82 -11.66 4.18
C GLU A 77 9.56 -13.11 4.55
N GLY A 78 8.81 -13.83 3.71
CA GLY A 78 8.49 -15.24 3.91
C GLY A 78 7.62 -15.54 5.15
N THR A 79 6.97 -14.54 5.75
CA THR A 79 6.16 -14.70 6.96
C THR A 79 4.85 -13.91 6.90
N HIS A 80 3.91 -14.22 7.81
CA HIS A 80 2.73 -13.39 8.08
C HIS A 80 2.94 -12.40 9.25
N ARG A 81 4.17 -12.24 9.73
CA ARG A 81 4.48 -11.29 10.80
C ARG A 81 4.43 -9.86 10.26
N VAL A 82 3.50 -9.06 10.76
CA VAL A 82 3.39 -7.64 10.40
C VAL A 82 4.52 -6.84 11.05
N LEU A 83 5.21 -6.07 10.25
CA LEU A 83 6.19 -5.05 10.68
C LEU A 83 5.43 -3.74 10.84
N PRO A 84 5.19 -3.27 12.08
CA PRO A 84 4.48 -2.03 12.30
C PRO A 84 5.29 -0.84 11.78
N GLY A 85 4.60 0.09 11.13
CA GLY A 85 5.20 1.35 10.71
C GLY A 85 4.65 1.85 9.38
N ALA A 86 4.70 3.17 9.25
CA ALA A 86 4.25 3.89 8.07
C ALA A 86 5.42 4.54 7.30
N ASP A 87 6.68 4.28 7.69
CA ASP A 87 7.86 4.97 7.16
C ASP A 87 8.53 4.14 6.05
N CYS A 88 7.76 3.84 5.00
CA CYS A 88 8.29 3.14 3.83
C CYS A 88 8.93 4.15 2.87
N LEU A 89 10.22 3.99 2.61
CA LEU A 89 10.97 4.86 1.69
C LEU A 89 10.52 4.78 0.22
N LEU A 90 9.78 3.74 -0.18
CA LEU A 90 9.28 3.63 -1.55
C LEU A 90 7.92 4.30 -1.74
N GLN A 91 7.09 4.33 -0.69
CA GLN A 91 5.75 4.92 -0.76
C GLN A 91 5.84 6.46 -0.73
N GLU A 92 4.96 7.11 -1.48
CA GLU A 92 4.79 8.56 -1.34
C GLU A 92 4.48 8.92 0.12
N ASP A 93 5.03 10.03 0.62
CA ASP A 93 4.87 10.45 2.02
C ASP A 93 3.41 10.57 2.45
N ILE A 94 2.55 10.99 1.52
CA ILE A 94 1.12 11.10 1.78
C ILE A 94 0.48 9.75 2.10
N LEU A 95 0.98 8.65 1.52
CA LEU A 95 0.51 7.30 1.84
C LEU A 95 0.98 6.86 3.22
N ASN A 96 2.23 7.17 3.59
CA ASN A 96 2.76 6.91 4.93
C ASN A 96 1.93 7.66 6.00
N LYS A 97 1.67 8.95 5.78
CA LYS A 97 0.81 9.78 6.66
C LYS A 97 -0.63 9.24 6.73
N THR A 98 -1.17 8.80 5.60
CA THR A 98 -2.52 8.24 5.55
C THR A 98 -2.61 6.92 6.30
N LEU A 99 -1.59 6.04 6.17
CA LEU A 99 -1.56 4.76 6.90
C LEU A 99 -1.56 4.97 8.41
N ALA A 100 -0.78 5.93 8.90
CA ALA A 100 -0.78 6.30 10.31
C ALA A 100 -2.17 6.82 10.75
N ALA A 101 -2.81 7.68 9.97
CA ALA A 101 -4.14 8.21 10.25
C ALA A 101 -5.22 7.13 10.25
N VAL A 102 -5.15 6.16 9.31
CA VAL A 102 -6.05 4.99 9.25
C VAL A 102 -5.93 4.15 10.53
N LEU A 103 -4.70 3.86 10.96
CA LEU A 103 -4.45 3.08 12.18
C LEU A 103 -5.00 3.79 13.42
N ASP A 104 -4.79 5.09 13.53
CA ASP A 104 -5.30 5.89 14.67
C ASP A 104 -6.82 5.93 14.69
N ALA A 105 -7.46 6.15 13.52
CA ALA A 105 -8.93 6.16 13.42
C ALA A 105 -9.53 4.78 13.75
N ALA A 106 -8.89 3.68 13.30
CA ALA A 106 -9.30 2.32 13.62
C ALA A 106 -9.21 2.02 15.13
N ARG A 107 -8.12 2.48 15.78
CA ARG A 107 -7.94 2.37 17.23
C ARG A 107 -9.00 3.16 18.00
N ALA A 108 -9.32 4.37 17.56
CA ALA A 108 -10.37 5.18 18.17
C ALA A 108 -11.76 4.50 18.08
N CYS A 109 -12.01 3.74 17.02
CA CYS A 109 -13.21 2.92 16.87
C CYS A 109 -13.14 1.58 17.62
N ARG A 110 -12.04 1.28 18.31
CA ARG A 110 -11.77 0.00 18.99
C ARG A 110 -11.87 -1.20 18.07
N TRP A 111 -11.53 -1.03 16.80
CA TRP A 111 -11.52 -2.11 15.84
C TRP A 111 -10.34 -3.07 16.08
N THR A 112 -10.56 -4.33 15.75
CA THR A 112 -9.58 -5.41 15.94
C THR A 112 -9.06 -5.88 14.58
N ALA A 113 -7.83 -6.39 14.56
CA ALA A 113 -7.32 -7.13 13.41
C ALA A 113 -8.09 -8.46 13.28
N TYR A 114 -8.29 -8.89 12.03
CA TYR A 114 -8.85 -10.21 11.76
C TYR A 114 -7.79 -11.27 12.02
N ASP A 115 -8.19 -12.28 12.79
CA ASP A 115 -7.42 -13.49 13.07
C ASP A 115 -7.93 -14.58 12.13
N GLU A 116 -7.10 -15.01 11.17
CA GLU A 116 -7.49 -16.00 10.16
C GLU A 116 -7.68 -17.39 10.73
N ASP A 117 -6.96 -17.74 11.82
CA ASP A 117 -7.05 -19.05 12.47
C ASP A 117 -8.37 -19.17 13.25
N ARG A 118 -8.73 -18.09 13.95
CA ARG A 118 -9.95 -18.04 14.77
C ARG A 118 -11.20 -17.61 14.00
N GLY A 119 -11.04 -17.00 12.85
CA GLY A 119 -12.13 -16.43 12.06
C GLY A 119 -12.80 -15.23 12.73
N THR A 120 -12.10 -14.49 13.59
CA THR A 120 -12.65 -13.37 14.37
C THR A 120 -11.89 -12.07 14.12
N GLY A 121 -12.56 -10.93 14.28
CA GLY A 121 -11.99 -9.61 14.07
C GLY A 121 -12.54 -8.92 12.83
N LEU A 122 -12.13 -7.68 12.58
CA LEU A 122 -12.73 -6.82 11.58
C LEU A 122 -11.78 -6.47 10.41
N LEU A 123 -10.52 -6.15 10.69
CA LEU A 123 -9.63 -5.59 9.68
C LEU A 123 -8.60 -6.60 9.21
N ARG A 124 -8.58 -6.91 7.91
CA ARG A 124 -7.55 -7.73 7.27
C ARG A 124 -6.43 -6.86 6.71
N HIS A 125 -6.77 -5.96 5.78
CA HIS A 125 -5.80 -5.12 5.08
C HIS A 125 -6.36 -3.70 4.88
N THR A 126 -5.48 -2.79 4.52
CA THR A 126 -5.84 -1.52 3.88
C THR A 126 -5.07 -1.35 2.59
N VAL A 127 -5.74 -0.83 1.56
CA VAL A 127 -5.12 -0.45 0.29
C VAL A 127 -5.29 1.05 0.13
N LEU A 128 -4.18 1.75 -0.05
CA LEU A 128 -4.13 3.19 -0.23
C LEU A 128 -3.69 3.50 -1.65
N ARG A 129 -4.30 4.49 -2.27
CA ARG A 129 -3.91 4.99 -3.61
C ARG A 129 -3.88 6.51 -3.59
N SER A 130 -2.77 7.09 -3.99
CA SER A 130 -2.61 8.54 -4.13
C SER A 130 -2.68 8.97 -5.59
N SER A 131 -3.16 10.19 -5.81
CA SER A 131 -3.11 10.86 -7.12
C SER A 131 -1.96 11.86 -7.20
N CYS A 132 -1.64 12.34 -8.41
CA CYS A 132 -0.66 13.40 -8.63
C CYS A 132 -1.03 14.73 -7.93
N SER A 133 -2.31 14.94 -7.61
CA SER A 133 -2.82 16.08 -6.83
C SER A 133 -2.84 15.81 -5.32
N ALA A 134 -2.09 14.82 -4.84
CA ALA A 134 -2.01 14.44 -3.43
C ALA A 134 -3.38 14.13 -2.78
N LYS A 135 -4.33 13.60 -3.55
CA LYS A 135 -5.60 13.05 -3.03
C LYS A 135 -5.47 11.55 -2.84
N VAL A 136 -6.15 11.01 -1.82
CA VAL A 136 -6.01 9.59 -1.45
C VAL A 136 -7.38 8.89 -1.40
N LEU A 137 -7.43 7.71 -2.01
CA LEU A 137 -8.46 6.70 -1.81
C LEU A 137 -7.97 5.71 -0.75
N VAL A 138 -8.78 5.48 0.27
CA VAL A 138 -8.56 4.47 1.32
C VAL A 138 -9.53 3.32 1.12
N THR A 139 -9.02 2.11 1.01
CA THR A 139 -9.82 0.88 0.98
C THR A 139 -9.53 0.05 2.21
N LEU A 140 -10.54 -0.23 3.02
CA LEU A 140 -10.47 -1.14 4.16
C LEU A 140 -10.94 -2.53 3.71
N VAL A 141 -10.14 -3.55 3.97
CA VAL A 141 -10.51 -4.93 3.65
C VAL A 141 -11.00 -5.63 4.91
N THR A 142 -12.23 -6.16 4.85
CA THR A 142 -12.91 -6.84 5.95
C THR A 142 -13.35 -8.25 5.54
N PRO A 143 -13.49 -9.20 6.49
CA PRO A 143 -13.95 -10.55 6.15
C PRO A 143 -15.45 -10.58 5.80
N GLY A 144 -16.25 -9.67 6.36
CA GLY A 144 -17.70 -9.58 6.19
C GLY A 144 -18.18 -8.16 5.92
N PRO A 145 -19.49 -8.00 5.65
CA PRO A 145 -20.08 -6.70 5.33
C PRO A 145 -20.23 -5.77 6.54
N ASP A 146 -20.22 -6.34 7.75
CA ASP A 146 -20.45 -5.57 8.97
C ASP A 146 -19.19 -4.81 9.37
N LEU A 147 -19.32 -3.50 9.49
CA LEU A 147 -18.27 -2.60 9.93
C LEU A 147 -18.86 -1.57 10.89
N PRO A 148 -19.08 -1.97 12.17
CA PRO A 148 -19.72 -1.11 13.17
C PRO A 148 -18.86 0.13 13.42
N GLY A 149 -19.52 1.29 13.55
CA GLY A 149 -18.82 2.56 13.76
C GLY A 149 -18.13 3.15 12.51
N SER A 150 -18.43 2.63 11.31
CA SER A 150 -17.82 3.12 10.06
C SER A 150 -17.99 4.63 9.82
N LYS A 151 -19.13 5.23 10.22
CA LYS A 151 -19.33 6.68 10.15
C LYS A 151 -18.34 7.44 11.05
N ASN A 152 -18.13 6.96 12.29
CA ASN A 152 -17.17 7.56 13.24
C ASN A 152 -15.75 7.44 12.72
N PHE A 153 -15.39 6.27 12.14
CA PHE A 153 -14.11 6.07 11.47
C PHE A 153 -13.89 7.09 10.34
N CYS A 154 -14.86 7.24 9.44
CA CYS A 154 -14.77 8.19 8.33
C CYS A 154 -14.57 9.63 8.84
N THR A 155 -15.29 10.04 9.87
CA THR A 155 -15.15 11.36 10.48
C THR A 155 -13.77 11.55 11.11
N ALA A 156 -13.30 10.59 11.90
CA ALA A 156 -12.01 10.65 12.56
C ALA A 156 -10.85 10.67 11.55
N LEU A 157 -10.91 9.81 10.52
CA LEU A 157 -9.89 9.74 9.48
C LEU A 157 -9.82 11.07 8.70
N ARG A 158 -10.94 11.60 8.24
CA ARG A 158 -10.97 12.85 7.48
C ARG A 158 -10.50 14.07 8.27
N LYS A 159 -10.74 14.10 9.57
CA LYS A 159 -10.21 15.15 10.45
C LYS A 159 -8.69 15.12 10.50
N LYS A 160 -8.06 13.94 10.52
CA LYS A 160 -6.60 13.76 10.55
C LYS A 160 -5.96 13.84 9.17
N ALA A 161 -6.66 13.38 8.14
CA ALA A 161 -6.18 13.26 6.77
C ALA A 161 -7.17 13.91 5.78
N PRO A 162 -7.25 15.25 5.72
CA PRO A 162 -8.23 15.97 4.88
C PRO A 162 -8.01 15.77 3.37
N TRP A 163 -6.87 15.22 2.98
CA TRP A 163 -6.58 14.82 1.61
C TRP A 163 -7.25 13.49 1.20
N VAL A 164 -7.86 12.75 2.13
CA VAL A 164 -8.63 11.55 1.82
C VAL A 164 -9.96 11.96 1.21
N VAL A 165 -10.14 11.65 -0.07
CA VAL A 165 -11.32 12.01 -0.86
C VAL A 165 -12.33 10.88 -0.97
N SER A 166 -11.92 9.65 -0.72
CA SER A 166 -12.81 8.49 -0.80
C SER A 166 -12.39 7.39 0.18
N ILE A 167 -13.38 6.72 0.77
CA ILE A 167 -13.19 5.58 1.67
C ILE A 167 -14.13 4.47 1.22
N VAL A 168 -13.57 3.29 0.96
CA VAL A 168 -14.28 2.10 0.50
C VAL A 168 -14.04 0.95 1.47
N GLN A 169 -15.08 0.19 1.76
CA GLN A 169 -14.99 -1.13 2.37
C GLN A 169 -14.97 -2.17 1.25
N ASN A 170 -13.92 -2.97 1.18
CA ASN A 170 -13.86 -4.16 0.33
C ASN A 170 -14.09 -5.39 1.19
N ILE A 171 -15.03 -6.24 0.78
CA ILE A 171 -15.44 -7.42 1.52
C ILE A 171 -14.75 -8.64 0.90
N ASN A 172 -13.80 -9.21 1.64
CA ASN A 172 -13.06 -10.41 1.24
C ASN A 172 -13.20 -11.52 2.29
N PRO A 173 -14.17 -12.43 2.15
CA PRO A 173 -14.35 -13.55 3.06
C PRO A 173 -13.40 -14.72 2.80
N THR A 174 -12.63 -14.70 1.69
CA THR A 174 -11.82 -15.83 1.27
C THR A 174 -10.53 -15.95 2.08
N ARG A 175 -10.05 -17.19 2.28
CA ARG A 175 -8.75 -17.48 2.90
C ARG A 175 -7.65 -17.65 1.83
N SER A 176 -7.72 -16.88 0.75
CA SER A 176 -6.72 -16.89 -0.32
C SER A 176 -5.68 -15.79 -0.13
N SER A 177 -4.60 -15.83 -0.91
CA SER A 177 -3.58 -14.77 -0.96
C SER A 177 -4.08 -13.47 -1.61
N ALA A 178 -5.30 -13.46 -2.20
CA ALA A 178 -5.89 -12.28 -2.78
C ALA A 178 -6.28 -11.27 -1.69
N VAL A 179 -5.73 -10.06 -1.76
CA VAL A 179 -6.01 -8.99 -0.79
C VAL A 179 -7.45 -8.49 -0.92
N LEU A 180 -7.94 -8.29 -2.15
CA LEU A 180 -9.26 -7.72 -2.43
C LEU A 180 -10.28 -8.80 -2.82
N GLY A 181 -11.45 -8.71 -2.24
CA GLY A 181 -12.64 -9.49 -2.64
C GLY A 181 -13.40 -8.85 -3.81
N SER A 182 -14.50 -9.48 -4.19
CA SER A 182 -15.32 -9.05 -5.34
C SER A 182 -16.34 -7.96 -4.99
N ARG A 183 -16.73 -7.82 -3.72
CA ARG A 183 -17.77 -6.87 -3.28
C ARG A 183 -17.17 -5.66 -2.58
N GLU A 184 -17.75 -4.50 -2.86
CA GLU A 184 -17.33 -3.22 -2.25
C GLU A 184 -18.55 -2.40 -1.83
N LYS A 185 -18.33 -1.57 -0.80
CA LYS A 185 -19.29 -0.58 -0.31
C LYS A 185 -18.55 0.74 -0.11
N THR A 186 -19.00 1.79 -0.77
CA THR A 186 -18.48 3.13 -0.53
C THR A 186 -18.97 3.64 0.82
N LEU A 187 -18.04 4.01 1.69
CA LEU A 187 -18.32 4.57 3.01
C LEU A 187 -18.31 6.10 2.99
N TYR A 188 -17.46 6.69 2.13
CA TYR A 188 -17.35 8.13 1.94
C TYR A 188 -16.80 8.46 0.54
N GLY A 189 -17.26 9.57 -0.04
CA GLY A 189 -16.79 10.08 -1.32
C GLY A 189 -17.30 9.28 -2.52
N PRO A 190 -16.68 9.42 -3.69
CA PRO A 190 -17.19 8.83 -4.93
C PRO A 190 -16.82 7.35 -5.13
N GLY A 191 -15.98 6.74 -4.27
CA GLY A 191 -15.50 5.37 -4.42
C GLY A 191 -14.23 5.23 -5.26
N PHE A 192 -13.66 6.33 -5.74
CA PHE A 192 -12.45 6.38 -6.53
C PHE A 192 -11.62 7.63 -6.22
N VAL A 193 -10.41 7.70 -6.75
CA VAL A 193 -9.58 8.91 -6.80
C VAL A 193 -9.31 9.26 -8.26
N LEU A 194 -9.35 10.55 -8.59
CA LEU A 194 -8.96 11.05 -9.92
C LEU A 194 -7.46 11.29 -9.94
N ASP A 195 -6.79 10.75 -10.97
CA ASP A 195 -5.38 11.00 -11.26
C ASP A 195 -5.22 11.45 -12.71
N THR A 196 -4.15 12.17 -13.00
CA THR A 196 -3.81 12.61 -14.34
C THR A 196 -2.46 12.01 -14.75
N LEU A 197 -2.41 11.32 -15.87
CA LEU A 197 -1.21 10.74 -16.43
C LEU A 197 -1.12 11.10 -17.91
N CYS A 198 0.00 11.69 -18.34
CA CYS A 198 0.21 12.15 -19.73
C CYS A 198 -0.96 13.01 -20.27
N GLY A 199 -1.49 13.93 -19.44
CA GLY A 199 -2.60 14.81 -19.81
C GLY A 199 -3.98 14.17 -19.78
N THR A 200 -4.10 12.86 -19.60
CA THR A 200 -5.38 12.15 -19.53
C THR A 200 -5.79 11.89 -18.09
N GLN A 201 -7.05 12.18 -17.77
CA GLN A 201 -7.62 11.95 -16.44
C GLN A 201 -8.20 10.54 -16.33
N PHE A 202 -7.88 9.87 -15.21
CA PHE A 202 -8.34 8.52 -14.87
C PHE A 202 -9.06 8.50 -13.55
N ALA A 203 -10.20 7.80 -13.48
CA ALA A 203 -10.87 7.44 -12.23
C ALA A 203 -10.32 6.09 -11.75
N ILE A 204 -9.58 6.10 -10.65
CA ILE A 204 -8.88 4.93 -10.13
C ILE A 204 -9.66 4.39 -8.92
N SER A 205 -10.30 3.23 -9.09
CA SER A 205 -10.98 2.51 -8.00
C SER A 205 -9.99 1.67 -7.17
N SER A 206 -10.45 1.09 -6.07
CA SER A 206 -9.68 0.16 -5.25
C SER A 206 -9.12 -1.03 -6.06
N ARG A 207 -9.88 -1.54 -7.04
CA ARG A 207 -9.58 -2.74 -7.83
C ARG A 207 -8.92 -2.46 -9.18
N SER A 208 -8.91 -1.22 -9.65
CA SER A 208 -8.30 -0.87 -10.94
C SER A 208 -6.82 -1.23 -10.97
N PHE A 209 -6.34 -1.80 -12.08
CA PHE A 209 -4.91 -1.81 -12.36
C PHE A 209 -4.48 -0.37 -12.68
N TYR A 210 -3.40 0.07 -12.06
CA TYR A 210 -2.76 1.35 -12.35
C TYR A 210 -1.29 1.26 -11.99
N GLN A 211 -0.41 1.78 -12.82
CA GLN A 211 1.03 1.74 -12.60
C GLN A 211 1.41 2.45 -11.31
N VAL A 212 2.22 1.79 -10.49
CA VAL A 212 2.58 2.30 -9.16
C VAL A 212 3.70 3.34 -9.19
N ASN A 213 4.38 3.47 -10.32
CA ASN A 213 5.45 4.44 -10.54
C ASN A 213 5.08 5.33 -11.72
N ARG A 214 4.40 6.46 -11.45
CA ARG A 214 3.93 7.35 -12.50
C ARG A 214 5.06 8.09 -13.23
N THR A 215 6.23 8.20 -12.59
CA THR A 215 7.41 8.85 -13.22
C THR A 215 8.03 7.99 -14.31
N GLN A 216 7.94 6.66 -14.17
CA GLN A 216 8.49 5.69 -15.13
C GLN A 216 7.43 5.17 -16.13
N THR A 217 6.19 5.61 -16.01
CA THR A 217 5.10 5.24 -16.91
C THR A 217 5.05 6.16 -18.11
#